data_28b45de63774f1708987699655b7fa97
#
_entry.id   28b45de63774f1708987699655b7fa97
#
_cell.length_a   1.000
_cell.length_b   1.000
_cell.length_c   1.000
_cell.angle_alpha   90.00
_cell.angle_beta   90.00
_cell.angle_gamma   90.00
#
_symmetry.space_group_name_H-M   'P 1'
#
loop_
_entity.id
_entity.type
_entity.pdbx_description
1 polymer ?
#
loop_
_entity_poly.entity_id
_entity_poly.type
_entity_poly.pdbx_seq_one_letter_code
_entity_poly.pdbx_strand_id
1 'polypeptide(L)'
;ADQAHAKFDDEKSEFSGYLKLWKWIGAARGDKAEVSGAHKLSNRQFEQLLRQNFINVRRVREWRDTHSQLLTVVREHKWRLNTQPASYEELHMAMLAGLLGNIGFKAEPIANNTAAVGTRTSNAHEYLGARGIKFYPHPGAHLRKKPGRWVVASELVETTRLFGRGVANIEPLWLEHVGGHLLKKQLLDPHWEKKSAEV
;
A
#
# COMPACT_ATOMS: atom_id res chain seq x y z
N ALA A 1 16.34 12.30 -5.47
CA ALA A 1 15.83 11.14 -4.71
C ALA A 1 14.75 10.41 -5.50
N ASP A 2 13.73 11.09 -5.99
CA ASP A 2 12.56 10.48 -6.64
C ASP A 2 12.93 9.58 -7.83
N GLN A 3 13.83 10.03 -8.70
CA GLN A 3 14.33 9.23 -9.82
C GLN A 3 15.07 7.95 -9.37
N ALA A 4 15.84 8.05 -8.27
CA ALA A 4 16.57 6.90 -7.73
C ALA A 4 15.64 5.88 -7.08
N HIS A 5 14.48 6.33 -6.57
CA HIS A 5 13.49 5.48 -5.92
C HIS A 5 12.47 4.90 -6.90
N ALA A 6 12.30 5.49 -8.08
CA ALA A 6 11.33 5.03 -9.10
C ALA A 6 11.47 3.55 -9.48
N LYS A 7 12.67 2.99 -9.38
CA LYS A 7 12.91 1.55 -9.61
C LYS A 7 12.21 0.63 -8.60
N PHE A 8 11.81 1.15 -7.45
CA PHE A 8 11.08 0.42 -6.42
C PHE A 8 9.59 0.63 -6.51
N ASP A 9 9.13 1.61 -7.30
CA ASP A 9 7.72 1.90 -7.46
C ASP A 9 6.95 0.69 -7.99
N ASP A 10 5.72 0.57 -7.53
CA ASP A 10 4.76 -0.40 -8.03
C ASP A 10 3.48 0.34 -8.41
N GLU A 11 2.91 0.00 -9.56
CA GLU A 11 1.77 0.74 -10.12
C GLU A 11 0.50 0.65 -9.27
N LYS A 12 0.41 -0.37 -8.42
CA LYS A 12 -0.81 -0.67 -7.65
C LYS A 12 -0.62 -0.53 -6.14
N SER A 13 0.63 -0.58 -5.63
CA SER A 13 0.85 -0.69 -4.20
C SER A 13 2.20 -0.13 -3.75
N GLU A 14 2.16 0.82 -2.84
CA GLU A 14 3.38 1.27 -2.15
C GLU A 14 3.94 0.18 -1.22
N PHE A 15 3.10 -0.74 -0.70
CA PHE A 15 3.58 -1.90 0.06
C PHE A 15 4.43 -2.83 -0.80
N SER A 16 4.01 -3.11 -2.04
CA SER A 16 4.81 -3.87 -2.99
C SER A 16 6.12 -3.16 -3.32
N GLY A 17 6.12 -1.83 -3.36
CA GLY A 17 7.33 -1.02 -3.50
C GLY A 17 8.32 -1.24 -2.36
N TYR A 18 7.86 -1.28 -1.12
CA TYR A 18 8.71 -1.60 0.04
C TYR A 18 9.28 -3.02 -0.03
N LEU A 19 8.54 -3.99 -0.54
CA LEU A 19 9.07 -5.35 -0.74
C LEU A 19 10.17 -5.38 -1.81
N LYS A 20 10.03 -4.63 -2.90
CA LYS A 20 11.09 -4.48 -3.91
C LYS A 20 12.35 -3.87 -3.30
N LEU A 21 12.20 -2.83 -2.49
CA LEU A 21 13.31 -2.21 -1.77
C LEU A 21 13.97 -3.20 -0.80
N TRP A 22 13.17 -3.95 -0.03
CA TRP A 22 13.68 -4.96 0.91
C TRP A 22 14.53 -6.03 0.22
N LYS A 23 14.04 -6.58 -0.89
CA LYS A 23 14.76 -7.56 -1.70
C LYS A 23 16.06 -6.99 -2.26
N TRP A 24 16.04 -5.75 -2.74
CA TRP A 24 17.24 -5.08 -3.24
C TRP A 24 18.28 -4.86 -2.12
N ILE A 25 17.86 -4.48 -0.92
CA ILE A 25 18.71 -4.36 0.26
C ILE A 25 19.30 -5.74 0.63
N GLY A 26 18.49 -6.78 0.65
CA GLY A 26 18.91 -8.14 0.95
C GLY A 26 19.95 -8.67 -0.04
N ALA A 27 19.71 -8.46 -1.34
CA ALA A 27 20.66 -8.84 -2.40
C ALA A 27 22.02 -8.14 -2.21
N ALA A 28 22.03 -6.84 -1.90
CA ALA A 28 23.26 -6.09 -1.65
C ALA A 28 24.02 -6.56 -0.39
N ARG A 29 23.30 -7.11 0.59
CA ARG A 29 23.89 -7.71 1.80
C ARG A 29 24.33 -9.16 1.61
N GLY A 30 23.98 -9.80 0.47
CA GLY A 30 24.26 -11.20 0.20
C GLY A 30 23.40 -12.14 1.05
N ASP A 31 22.16 -11.75 1.36
CA ASP A 31 21.18 -12.60 2.02
C ASP A 31 20.85 -13.77 1.07
N LYS A 32 21.11 -15.01 1.49
CA LYS A 32 21.08 -16.22 0.65
C LYS A 32 19.73 -16.52 -0.02
N ALA A 33 18.65 -15.93 0.49
CA ALA A 33 17.31 -16.13 -0.06
C ALA A 33 17.05 -15.36 -1.37
N GLU A 34 17.85 -14.34 -1.69
CA GLU A 34 17.51 -13.37 -2.74
C GLU A 34 18.33 -13.49 -4.03
N VAL A 35 19.59 -13.94 -3.97
CA VAL A 35 20.43 -14.10 -5.19
C VAL A 35 21.46 -15.20 -5.04
N SER A 36 21.40 -16.20 -5.90
CA SER A 36 22.47 -17.18 -6.10
C SER A 36 23.64 -16.52 -6.83
N GLY A 37 24.77 -16.30 -6.13
CA GLY A 37 26.02 -15.85 -6.75
C GLY A 37 26.39 -14.37 -6.58
N ALA A 38 25.63 -13.56 -5.87
CA ALA A 38 26.01 -12.16 -5.61
C ALA A 38 27.09 -12.04 -4.53
N HIS A 39 28.16 -11.30 -4.83
CA HIS A 39 29.18 -10.96 -3.84
C HIS A 39 28.59 -10.04 -2.75
N LYS A 40 28.67 -10.48 -1.51
CA LYS A 40 28.28 -9.69 -0.35
C LYS A 40 29.14 -8.42 -0.26
N LEU A 41 28.51 -7.28 -0.28
CA LEU A 41 29.21 -6.01 -0.09
C LEU A 41 29.75 -5.89 1.36
N SER A 42 30.92 -5.28 1.50
CA SER A 42 31.40 -4.85 2.82
C SER A 42 30.46 -3.81 3.44
N ASN A 43 30.50 -3.63 4.76
CA ASN A 43 29.65 -2.65 5.45
C ASN A 43 29.82 -1.24 4.85
N ARG A 44 31.05 -0.84 4.55
CA ARG A 44 31.35 0.47 3.95
C ARG A 44 30.74 0.62 2.56
N GLN A 45 30.90 -0.39 1.70
CA GLN A 45 30.31 -0.40 0.35
C GLN A 45 28.79 -0.38 0.41
N PHE A 46 28.21 -1.14 1.33
CA PHE A 46 26.76 -1.16 1.52
C PHE A 46 26.21 0.20 1.95
N GLU A 47 26.83 0.85 2.94
CA GLU A 47 26.43 2.20 3.35
C GLU A 47 26.58 3.22 2.22
N GLN A 48 27.66 3.12 1.44
CA GLN A 48 27.87 3.98 0.28
C GLN A 48 26.77 3.76 -0.76
N LEU A 49 26.41 2.50 -1.05
CA LEU A 49 25.31 2.15 -1.96
C LEU A 49 23.98 2.75 -1.51
N LEU A 50 23.64 2.65 -0.23
CA LEU A 50 22.42 3.25 0.31
C LEU A 50 22.42 4.76 0.14
N ARG A 51 23.52 5.45 0.48
CA ARG A 51 23.64 6.91 0.34
C ARG A 51 23.54 7.36 -1.11
N GLN A 52 24.18 6.66 -2.05
CA GLN A 52 24.10 6.95 -3.48
C GLN A 52 22.66 6.83 -4.01
N ASN A 53 21.82 5.99 -3.38
CA ASN A 53 20.42 5.86 -3.71
C ASN A 53 19.50 6.70 -2.82
N PHE A 54 20.02 7.65 -2.07
CA PHE A 54 19.29 8.53 -1.15
C PHE A 54 18.48 7.76 -0.08
N ILE A 55 18.97 6.58 0.31
CA ILE A 55 18.34 5.74 1.33
C ILE A 55 19.06 5.97 2.66
N ASN A 56 18.28 6.26 3.69
CA ASN A 56 18.81 6.52 5.02
C ASN A 56 19.31 5.23 5.68
N VAL A 57 20.63 5.17 5.91
CA VAL A 57 21.31 4.00 6.50
C VAL A 57 20.75 3.61 7.87
N ARG A 58 20.46 4.61 8.73
CA ARG A 58 19.91 4.37 10.07
C ARG A 58 18.51 3.75 9.97
N ARG A 59 17.65 4.27 9.10
CA ARG A 59 16.30 3.72 8.89
C ARG A 59 16.32 2.29 8.36
N VAL A 60 17.27 1.96 7.50
CA VAL A 60 17.44 0.57 7.04
C VAL A 60 17.84 -0.36 8.18
N ARG A 61 18.74 0.09 9.09
CA ARG A 61 19.10 -0.69 10.27
C ARG A 61 17.90 -0.90 11.19
N GLU A 62 17.20 0.18 11.56
CA GLU A 62 15.99 0.13 12.38
C GLU A 62 14.94 -0.82 11.78
N TRP A 63 14.73 -0.77 10.48
CA TRP A 63 13.79 -1.65 9.77
C TRP A 63 14.19 -3.12 9.85
N ARG A 64 15.48 -3.42 9.63
CA ARG A 64 16.01 -4.79 9.77
C ARG A 64 15.91 -5.32 11.21
N ASP A 65 16.18 -4.48 12.17
CA ASP A 65 16.07 -4.85 13.59
C ASP A 65 14.61 -5.15 13.97
N THR A 66 13.68 -4.30 13.55
CA THR A 66 12.24 -4.53 13.76
C THR A 66 11.78 -5.82 13.10
N HIS A 67 12.19 -6.07 11.84
CA HIS A 67 11.87 -7.31 11.14
C HIS A 67 12.40 -8.54 11.90
N SER A 68 13.64 -8.47 12.39
CA SER A 68 14.25 -9.56 13.18
C SER A 68 13.49 -9.84 14.46
N GLN A 69 13.07 -8.78 15.19
CA GLN A 69 12.24 -8.91 16.39
C GLN A 69 10.90 -9.56 16.10
N LEU A 70 10.19 -9.10 15.06
CA LEU A 70 8.92 -9.68 14.65
C LEU A 70 9.07 -11.15 14.23
N LEU A 71 10.14 -11.49 13.52
CA LEU A 71 10.43 -12.86 13.14
C LEU A 71 10.66 -13.77 14.36
N THR A 72 11.27 -13.26 15.42
CA THR A 72 11.43 -13.98 16.70
C THR A 72 10.05 -14.29 17.31
N VAL A 73 9.16 -13.30 17.38
CA VAL A 73 7.80 -13.48 17.87
C VAL A 73 7.04 -14.53 17.05
N VAL A 74 7.14 -14.47 15.73
CA VAL A 74 6.50 -15.47 14.82
C VAL A 74 6.99 -16.88 15.12
N ARG A 75 8.30 -17.05 15.38
CA ARG A 75 8.90 -18.35 15.70
C ARG A 75 8.49 -18.85 17.08
N GLU A 76 8.44 -17.99 18.08
CA GLU A 76 7.98 -18.31 19.43
C GLU A 76 6.53 -18.83 19.44
N HIS A 77 5.68 -18.19 18.64
CA HIS A 77 4.29 -18.62 18.43
C HIS A 77 4.14 -19.83 17.50
N LYS A 78 5.26 -20.34 16.95
CA LYS A 78 5.26 -21.47 16.00
C LYS A 78 4.37 -21.23 14.77
N TRP A 79 4.17 -19.99 14.37
CA TRP A 79 3.43 -19.65 13.16
C TRP A 79 4.23 -20.07 11.93
N ARG A 80 3.55 -20.65 10.97
CA ARG A 80 4.18 -21.05 9.72
C ARG A 80 4.49 -19.83 8.86
N LEU A 81 5.73 -19.79 8.38
CA LEU A 81 6.12 -18.86 7.32
C LEU A 81 5.79 -19.49 5.97
N ASN A 82 5.34 -18.68 5.03
CA ASN A 82 5.17 -19.11 3.66
C ASN A 82 6.54 -19.44 3.03
N THR A 83 6.57 -20.49 2.22
CA THR A 83 7.79 -20.94 1.49
C THR A 83 7.92 -20.27 0.13
N GLN A 84 6.82 -19.77 -0.40
CA GLN A 84 6.74 -19.03 -1.66
C GLN A 84 6.28 -17.59 -1.37
N PRO A 85 6.69 -16.61 -2.18
CA PRO A 85 6.19 -15.25 -2.06
C PRO A 85 4.66 -15.22 -2.17
N ALA A 86 4.02 -14.44 -1.29
CA ALA A 86 2.59 -14.23 -1.36
C ALA A 86 2.20 -13.49 -2.65
N SER A 87 1.05 -13.83 -3.20
CA SER A 87 0.45 -13.06 -4.29
C SER A 87 0.07 -11.65 -3.85
N TYR A 88 -0.23 -10.78 -4.81
CA TYR A 88 -0.73 -9.44 -4.51
C TYR A 88 -1.97 -9.49 -3.60
N GLU A 89 -2.92 -10.34 -3.93
CA GLU A 89 -4.16 -10.51 -3.19
C GLU A 89 -3.90 -10.99 -1.76
N GLU A 90 -3.17 -12.07 -1.57
CA GLU A 90 -2.85 -12.62 -0.24
C GLU A 90 -2.14 -11.59 0.65
N LEU A 91 -1.15 -10.89 0.11
CA LEU A 91 -0.43 -9.84 0.84
C LEU A 91 -1.38 -8.75 1.30
N HIS A 92 -2.18 -8.20 0.37
CA HIS A 92 -3.02 -7.05 0.66
C HIS A 92 -4.24 -7.41 1.49
N MET A 93 -4.80 -8.60 1.36
CA MET A 93 -5.84 -9.10 2.26
C MET A 93 -5.32 -9.26 3.70
N ALA A 94 -4.12 -9.81 3.87
CA ALA A 94 -3.51 -9.93 5.19
C ALA A 94 -3.28 -8.57 5.85
N MET A 95 -2.80 -7.57 5.09
CA MET A 95 -2.64 -6.19 5.58
C MET A 95 -3.97 -5.52 5.86
N LEU A 96 -4.95 -5.71 4.98
CA LEU A 96 -6.28 -5.13 5.10
C LEU A 96 -6.98 -5.57 6.39
N ALA A 97 -6.76 -6.81 6.84
CA ALA A 97 -7.31 -7.31 8.11
C ALA A 97 -6.95 -6.42 9.31
N GLY A 98 -5.78 -5.80 9.31
CA GLY A 98 -5.34 -4.86 10.34
C GLY A 98 -5.63 -3.39 10.04
N LEU A 99 -6.09 -3.05 8.83
CA LEU A 99 -6.20 -1.68 8.33
C LEU A 99 -7.60 -1.31 7.85
N LEU A 100 -8.65 -2.02 8.30
CA LEU A 100 -10.04 -1.76 7.88
C LEU A 100 -10.51 -0.33 8.16
N GLY A 101 -9.91 0.34 9.14
CA GLY A 101 -10.19 1.75 9.44
C GLY A 101 -9.58 2.74 8.44
N ASN A 102 -8.63 2.29 7.62
CA ASN A 102 -7.84 3.12 6.71
C ASN A 102 -8.19 2.89 5.23
N ILE A 103 -9.32 2.29 4.96
CA ILE A 103 -9.84 2.12 3.60
C ILE A 103 -10.42 3.42 3.07
N GLY A 104 -10.43 3.57 1.75
CA GLY A 104 -11.05 4.69 1.08
C GLY A 104 -11.67 4.30 -0.24
N PHE A 105 -12.82 4.87 -0.49
CA PHE A 105 -13.53 4.77 -1.76
C PHE A 105 -13.51 6.11 -2.47
N LYS A 106 -13.10 6.16 -3.71
CA LYS A 106 -13.11 7.37 -4.52
C LYS A 106 -14.55 7.70 -4.91
N ALA A 107 -15.08 8.74 -4.29
CA ALA A 107 -16.38 9.26 -4.69
C ALA A 107 -16.30 9.81 -6.13
N GLU A 108 -17.20 9.37 -6.97
CA GLU A 108 -17.39 10.04 -8.27
C GLU A 108 -17.95 11.43 -8.02
N PRO A 109 -17.48 12.46 -8.75
CA PRO A 109 -18.13 13.76 -8.68
C PRO A 109 -19.60 13.57 -9.07
N ILE A 110 -20.50 13.89 -8.16
CA ILE A 110 -21.92 13.98 -8.51
C ILE A 110 -21.98 15.04 -9.61
N ALA A 111 -22.39 14.65 -10.81
CA ALA A 111 -22.62 15.55 -11.92
C ALA A 111 -23.86 16.41 -11.61
N ASN A 112 -23.74 17.31 -10.65
CA ASN A 112 -24.74 18.35 -10.45
C ASN A 112 -24.48 19.41 -11.50
N ASN A 113 -25.43 19.54 -12.43
CA ASN A 113 -25.55 20.55 -13.46
C ASN A 113 -25.72 21.97 -12.88
N THR A 114 -24.78 22.42 -12.04
CA THR A 114 -24.64 23.83 -11.71
C THR A 114 -23.20 24.21 -11.98
N ALA A 115 -23.01 24.72 -13.18
CA ALA A 115 -21.79 25.39 -13.62
C ALA A 115 -21.52 26.60 -12.72
N ALA A 116 -20.80 26.40 -11.63
CA ALA A 116 -20.07 27.47 -10.97
C ALA A 116 -18.72 27.58 -11.66
N VAL A 117 -18.68 28.50 -12.60
CA VAL A 117 -17.47 28.96 -13.27
C VAL A 117 -16.44 29.38 -12.20
N GLY A 118 -15.27 28.76 -12.19
CA GLY A 118 -14.11 29.48 -11.66
C GLY A 118 -13.26 28.84 -10.58
N THR A 119 -13.39 27.56 -10.24
CA THR A 119 -12.35 26.94 -9.43
C THR A 119 -11.78 25.73 -10.16
N ARG A 120 -10.55 25.89 -10.68
CA ARG A 120 -9.72 24.76 -11.08
C ARG A 120 -9.51 23.91 -9.82
N THR A 121 -10.40 22.96 -9.59
CA THR A 121 -10.22 21.96 -8.55
C THR A 121 -8.96 21.18 -8.90
N SER A 122 -7.94 21.37 -8.08
CA SER A 122 -6.73 20.58 -8.10
C SER A 122 -7.12 19.10 -8.30
N ASN A 123 -6.36 18.36 -9.10
CA ASN A 123 -6.48 16.90 -9.33
C ASN A 123 -6.25 16.07 -8.03
N ALA A 124 -6.72 16.56 -6.91
CA ALA A 124 -6.66 15.88 -5.63
C ALA A 124 -7.80 14.87 -5.57
N HIS A 125 -7.44 13.59 -5.71
CA HIS A 125 -8.39 12.49 -5.56
C HIS A 125 -8.83 12.41 -4.10
N GLU A 126 -10.06 12.83 -3.81
CA GLU A 126 -10.68 12.68 -2.50
C GLU A 126 -11.22 11.25 -2.34
N TYR A 127 -10.91 10.64 -1.21
CA TYR A 127 -11.43 9.33 -0.80
C TYR A 127 -12.36 9.49 0.39
N LEU A 128 -13.51 8.85 0.32
CA LEU A 128 -14.40 8.67 1.45
C LEU A 128 -13.95 7.39 2.19
N GLY A 129 -13.46 7.56 3.40
CA GLY A 129 -12.98 6.51 4.26
C GLY A 129 -14.04 5.97 5.23
N ALA A 130 -13.63 5.06 6.10
CA ALA A 130 -14.45 4.53 7.16
C ALA A 130 -15.03 5.67 8.05
N ARG A 131 -16.26 5.50 8.52
CA ARG A 131 -16.98 6.47 9.36
C ARG A 131 -17.17 7.86 8.74
N GLY A 132 -17.15 7.96 7.42
CA GLY A 132 -17.34 9.22 6.71
C GLY A 132 -16.12 10.16 6.71
N ILE A 133 -14.96 9.68 7.13
CA ILE A 133 -13.71 10.44 7.09
C ILE A 133 -13.30 10.65 5.64
N LYS A 134 -12.88 11.87 5.28
CA LYS A 134 -12.35 12.18 3.97
C LYS A 134 -10.84 12.33 4.03
N PHE A 135 -10.12 11.67 3.13
CA PHE A 135 -8.68 11.80 3.04
C PHE A 135 -8.20 11.85 1.59
N TYR A 136 -6.95 12.24 1.41
CA TYR A 136 -6.29 12.38 0.12
C TYR A 136 -5.02 11.54 0.10
N PRO A 137 -4.61 10.98 -1.06
CA PRO A 137 -3.27 10.40 -1.16
C PRO A 137 -2.22 11.47 -0.86
N HIS A 138 -1.21 11.10 -0.05
CA HIS A 138 -0.13 12.03 0.29
C HIS A 138 0.54 12.58 -0.98
N PRO A 139 0.94 13.86 -1.02
CA PRO A 139 1.57 14.48 -2.20
C PRO A 139 2.78 13.72 -2.74
N GLY A 140 3.53 13.04 -1.87
CA GLY A 140 4.65 12.18 -2.22
C GLY A 140 4.29 10.72 -2.56
N ALA A 141 3.02 10.35 -2.51
CA ALA A 141 2.59 9.00 -2.84
C ALA A 141 2.70 8.75 -4.35
N HIS A 142 3.35 7.65 -4.72
CA HIS A 142 3.48 7.26 -6.12
C HIS A 142 2.11 7.02 -6.77
N LEU A 143 1.21 6.34 -6.08
CA LEU A 143 -0.16 6.07 -6.51
C LEU A 143 -1.03 7.31 -6.73
N ARG A 144 -0.61 8.48 -6.29
CA ARG A 144 -1.32 9.75 -6.55
C ARG A 144 -1.57 9.99 -8.04
N LYS A 145 -0.72 9.48 -8.92
CA LYS A 145 -0.83 9.69 -10.37
C LYS A 145 -2.00 8.90 -10.98
N LYS A 146 -2.22 7.67 -10.51
CA LYS A 146 -3.27 6.76 -10.99
C LYS A 146 -3.85 5.93 -9.84
N PRO A 147 -4.49 6.56 -8.87
CA PRO A 147 -5.07 5.83 -7.74
C PRO A 147 -6.29 5.03 -8.21
N GLY A 148 -6.46 3.84 -7.66
CA GLY A 148 -7.63 3.00 -7.88
C GLY A 148 -8.91 3.60 -7.26
N ARG A 149 -10.04 2.96 -7.54
CA ARG A 149 -11.34 3.34 -6.96
C ARG A 149 -11.42 3.02 -5.47
N TRP A 150 -10.85 1.88 -5.06
CA TRP A 150 -10.73 1.46 -3.68
C TRP A 150 -9.25 1.39 -3.29
N VAL A 151 -8.94 1.92 -2.13
CA VAL A 151 -7.58 1.96 -1.60
C VAL A 151 -7.57 1.63 -0.12
N VAL A 152 -6.41 1.18 0.36
CA VAL A 152 -6.06 1.13 1.78
C VAL A 152 -4.80 1.95 2.01
N ALA A 153 -4.73 2.67 3.13
CA ALA A 153 -3.53 3.39 3.54
C ALA A 153 -2.90 2.73 4.77
N SER A 154 -1.58 2.73 4.87
CA SER A 154 -0.88 2.25 6.08
C SER A 154 -1.16 3.14 7.28
N GLU A 155 -1.26 4.44 7.05
CA GLU A 155 -1.57 5.43 8.08
C GLU A 155 -2.33 6.63 7.49
N LEU A 156 -3.13 7.26 8.33
CA LEU A 156 -3.79 8.54 8.05
C LEU A 156 -3.10 9.62 8.88
N VAL A 157 -2.53 10.62 8.21
CA VAL A 157 -1.75 11.70 8.83
C VAL A 157 -2.47 13.03 8.61
N GLU A 158 -2.80 13.69 9.70
CA GLU A 158 -3.39 15.02 9.68
C GLU A 158 -2.31 16.09 9.62
N THR A 159 -2.43 16.98 8.63
CA THR A 159 -1.61 18.17 8.48
C THR A 159 -2.55 19.35 8.17
N THR A 160 -2.47 19.99 7.01
CA THR A 160 -3.50 20.92 6.51
C THR A 160 -4.78 20.20 6.08
N ARG A 161 -4.65 18.93 5.74
CA ARG A 161 -5.71 17.98 5.40
C ARG A 161 -5.30 16.61 5.92
N LEU A 162 -6.24 15.68 5.91
CA LEU A 162 -5.95 14.28 6.22
C LEU A 162 -5.39 13.59 4.99
N PHE A 163 -4.19 13.02 5.10
CA PHE A 163 -3.51 12.31 4.02
C PHE A 163 -3.30 10.85 4.35
N GLY A 164 -3.57 9.98 3.38
CA GLY A 164 -3.17 8.57 3.42
C GLY A 164 -1.74 8.39 2.93
N ARG A 165 -0.89 7.74 3.73
CA ARG A 165 0.46 7.31 3.37
C ARG A 165 0.51 5.81 3.22
N GLY A 166 1.45 5.32 2.39
CA GLY A 166 1.58 3.91 2.10
C GLY A 166 0.28 3.35 1.53
N VAL A 167 -0.08 3.81 0.34
CA VAL A 167 -1.37 3.51 -0.28
C VAL A 167 -1.26 2.31 -1.20
N ALA A 168 -2.28 1.45 -1.20
CA ALA A 168 -2.42 0.36 -2.15
C ALA A 168 -3.85 0.28 -2.71
N ASN A 169 -3.96 -0.12 -3.97
CA ASN A 169 -5.24 -0.45 -4.57
C ASN A 169 -5.74 -1.79 -4.03
N ILE A 170 -7.02 -1.84 -3.69
CA ILE A 170 -7.69 -3.04 -3.18
C ILE A 170 -8.96 -3.32 -3.98
N GLU A 171 -9.43 -4.56 -3.90
CA GLU A 171 -10.69 -4.98 -4.50
C GLU A 171 -11.80 -4.99 -3.43
N PRO A 172 -13.01 -4.52 -3.76
CA PRO A 172 -14.12 -4.49 -2.80
C PRO A 172 -14.49 -5.87 -2.24
N LEU A 173 -14.32 -6.95 -3.01
CA LEU A 173 -14.56 -8.31 -2.56
C LEU A 173 -13.66 -8.72 -1.39
N TRP A 174 -12.45 -8.19 -1.33
CA TRP A 174 -11.55 -8.46 -0.19
C TRP A 174 -12.08 -7.89 1.11
N LEU A 175 -12.75 -6.74 1.05
CA LEU A 175 -13.40 -6.15 2.23
C LEU A 175 -14.47 -7.07 2.80
N GLU A 176 -15.25 -7.70 1.94
CA GLU A 176 -16.27 -8.67 2.36
C GLU A 176 -15.64 -9.89 3.02
N HIS A 177 -14.57 -10.38 2.45
CA HIS A 177 -13.87 -11.56 2.95
C HIS A 177 -13.22 -11.29 4.32
N VAL A 178 -12.55 -10.14 4.47
CA VAL A 178 -11.76 -9.81 5.66
C VAL A 178 -12.59 -9.18 6.77
N GLY A 179 -13.59 -8.36 6.42
CA GLY A 179 -14.33 -7.51 7.36
C GLY A 179 -15.85 -7.71 7.31
N GLY A 180 -16.34 -8.82 6.77
CA GLY A 180 -17.77 -9.02 6.50
C GLY A 180 -18.71 -8.70 7.67
N HIS A 181 -18.30 -9.05 8.89
CA HIS A 181 -19.07 -8.77 10.11
C HIS A 181 -19.09 -7.28 10.51
N LEU A 182 -18.21 -6.45 9.95
CA LEU A 182 -18.12 -5.00 10.17
C LEU A 182 -18.72 -4.18 9.03
N LEU A 183 -19.11 -4.84 7.93
CA LEU A 183 -19.60 -4.19 6.73
C LEU A 183 -21.14 -4.22 6.69
N LYS A 184 -21.70 -3.09 6.30
CA LYS A 184 -23.13 -3.01 5.94
C LYS A 184 -23.22 -2.87 4.42
N LYS A 185 -23.74 -3.89 3.76
CA LYS A 185 -24.06 -3.85 2.33
C LYS A 185 -25.38 -3.15 2.11
N GLN A 186 -25.41 -2.27 1.14
CA GLN A 186 -26.62 -1.69 0.59
C GLN A 186 -26.59 -1.83 -0.92
N LEU A 187 -27.56 -2.54 -1.46
CA LEU A 187 -27.78 -2.63 -2.89
C LEU A 187 -28.54 -1.38 -3.36
N LEU A 188 -27.96 -0.64 -4.27
CA LEU A 188 -28.58 0.52 -4.90
C LEU A 188 -28.97 0.15 -6.34
N ASP A 189 -30.18 0.47 -6.73
CA ASP A 189 -30.72 0.24 -8.08
C ASP A 189 -30.55 -1.21 -8.58
N PRO A 190 -31.09 -2.21 -7.85
CA PRO A 190 -30.98 -3.59 -8.27
C PRO A 190 -31.69 -3.78 -9.63
N HIS A 191 -30.99 -4.34 -10.60
CA HIS A 191 -31.52 -4.70 -11.90
C HIS A 191 -31.14 -6.14 -12.25
N TRP A 192 -32.02 -6.80 -12.97
CA TRP A 192 -31.79 -8.18 -13.38
C TRP A 192 -30.89 -8.23 -14.62
N GLU A 193 -29.73 -8.86 -14.49
CA GLU A 193 -28.85 -9.09 -15.62
C GLU A 193 -29.16 -10.44 -16.31
N LYS A 194 -29.74 -10.36 -17.54
CA LYS A 194 -30.19 -11.54 -18.29
C LYS A 194 -29.08 -12.54 -18.67
N LYS A 195 -27.80 -12.09 -18.69
CA LYS A 195 -26.66 -12.94 -19.07
C LYS A 195 -26.11 -13.78 -17.92
N SER A 196 -26.08 -13.23 -16.72
CA SER A 196 -25.53 -13.90 -15.52
C SER A 196 -26.62 -14.54 -14.66
N ALA A 197 -27.89 -14.20 -14.87
CA ALA A 197 -29.01 -14.58 -14.01
C ALA A 197 -28.82 -14.14 -12.53
N GLU A 198 -28.18 -12.99 -12.33
CA GLU A 198 -27.89 -12.41 -11.02
C GLU A 198 -28.57 -11.04 -10.88
N VAL A 199 -28.76 -10.62 -9.63
CA VAL A 199 -29.34 -9.31 -9.25
C VAL A 199 -28.26 -8.40 -8.75
#